data_f320dfd849797ad697a62950ce7ae4fe
#
_entry.id   f320dfd849797ad697a62950ce7ae4fe
#
_cell.length_a   1.000
_cell.length_b   1.000
_cell.length_c   1.000
_cell.angle_alpha   90.00
_cell.angle_beta   90.00
_cell.angle_gamma   90.00
#
_symmetry.space_group_name_H-M   'P 1'
#
loop_
_entity.id
_entity.type
_entity.pdbx_description
1 polymer ?
#
loop_
_entity_poly.entity_id
_entity_poly.type
_entity_poly.pdbx_seq_one_letter_code
_entity_poly.pdbx_strand_id
1 'polypeptide(L)'
;MRGVKRDSFFSSGQTSNNSRKSSTLNCARKAIGSMKTETQDHPYGKAVAKLIEEFGNLPGIGRKSAERLANHILSSSSDEANALADAIRNVKISVKRCAMCFNLTEDPLCRICRDSRRDQHVVCVVEQPKDVVALESSGAFSGVYHVLGGRIAPLDGVGPEDLTIAQLVHRVRKQGITELVMATNPTLEGDGTALFITNLLQNDNVRITRLARGIASGSVLEFANREMLADALKGRQQF
;
A
#
# COMPACT_ATOMS: atom_id res chain seq x y z
N MET A 1 2.93 37.22 62.36
CA MET A 1 2.05 36.75 63.44
C MET A 1 1.45 35.43 63.00
N ARG A 2 1.74 34.41 63.79
CA ARG A 2 1.03 33.16 64.06
C ARG A 2 0.78 32.29 62.77
N GLY A 3 1.24 31.11 62.61
CA GLY A 3 1.74 30.10 63.58
C GLY A 3 0.92 28.83 63.43
N VAL A 4 1.64 27.70 63.17
CA VAL A 4 1.42 26.37 63.84
C VAL A 4 0.24 25.55 63.25
N LYS A 5 0.32 24.26 62.91
CA LYS A 5 1.10 23.06 63.34
C LYS A 5 0.91 21.97 62.31
N ARG A 6 1.91 21.16 62.12
CA ARG A 6 2.05 19.75 61.98
C ARG A 6 0.90 18.90 62.57
N ASP A 7 0.54 17.84 61.89
CA ASP A 7 0.62 16.50 62.50
C ASP A 7 0.67 15.40 61.42
N SER A 8 1.60 14.53 61.66
CA SER A 8 1.90 13.26 60.99
C SER A 8 0.97 12.17 61.44
N PHE A 9 0.57 11.26 60.55
CA PHE A 9 0.29 9.88 60.96
C PHE A 9 0.77 8.88 59.91
N PHE A 10 1.61 7.99 60.34
CA PHE A 10 2.10 6.74 59.76
C PHE A 10 0.98 5.70 59.72
N SER A 11 0.87 4.92 58.66
CA SER A 11 0.70 3.47 58.73
C SER A 11 0.83 2.80 57.38
N SER A 12 1.89 2.11 57.24
CA SER A 12 2.16 0.72 56.80
C SER A 12 1.02 -0.08 56.16
N GLY A 13 1.33 -0.67 54.96
CA GLY A 13 0.91 -2.02 54.75
C GLY A 13 0.37 -2.40 53.40
N GLN A 14 1.15 -3.15 52.74
CA GLN A 14 0.86 -4.32 51.94
C GLN A 14 0.96 -4.19 50.38
N THR A 15 2.04 -4.79 49.96
CA THR A 15 2.28 -5.41 48.67
C THR A 15 1.15 -6.35 48.26
N SER A 16 0.59 -6.19 47.08
CA SER A 16 0.06 -7.32 46.33
C SER A 16 0.28 -7.13 44.84
N ASN A 17 1.08 -8.04 44.30
CA ASN A 17 1.19 -8.44 42.92
C ASN A 17 -0.15 -8.35 42.16
N ASN A 18 -0.14 -7.71 41.02
CA ASN A 18 -1.02 -8.07 39.95
C ASN A 18 -0.37 -7.95 38.58
N SER A 19 0.52 -8.90 38.30
CA SER A 19 0.88 -9.33 36.97
C SER A 19 -0.31 -10.06 36.33
N ARG A 20 -1.11 -9.42 35.53
CA ARG A 20 -2.04 -10.02 34.56
C ARG A 20 -2.86 -8.93 33.90
N LYS A 21 -2.41 -8.44 32.74
CA LYS A 21 -3.26 -7.90 31.64
C LYS A 21 -2.36 -7.52 30.46
N SER A 22 -1.81 -8.52 29.81
CA SER A 22 -1.27 -8.39 28.45
C SER A 22 -1.65 -9.66 27.68
N SER A 23 -2.95 -9.83 27.40
CA SER A 23 -3.42 -10.92 26.54
C SER A 23 -4.88 -10.72 26.13
N THR A 24 -5.20 -9.59 25.46
CA THR A 24 -6.52 -9.42 24.85
C THR A 24 -6.48 -8.44 23.66
N LEU A 25 -5.50 -8.59 22.78
CA LEU A 25 -5.46 -7.86 21.49
C LEU A 25 -4.97 -8.75 20.35
N ASN A 26 -5.36 -10.04 20.39
CA ASN A 26 -5.00 -10.98 19.33
C ASN A 26 -6.19 -11.88 18.92
N CYS A 27 -7.39 -11.32 18.87
CA CYS A 27 -8.60 -12.12 18.60
C CYS A 27 -9.54 -11.54 17.54
N ALA A 28 -9.01 -10.82 16.54
CA ALA A 28 -9.82 -10.33 15.40
C ALA A 28 -9.25 -10.67 14.02
N ARG A 29 -8.29 -11.60 13.92
CA ARG A 29 -7.76 -12.10 12.65
C ARG A 29 -8.12 -13.56 12.35
N LYS A 30 -9.19 -14.06 12.94
CA LYS A 30 -9.61 -15.48 12.80
C LYS A 30 -11.10 -15.62 12.61
N ALA A 31 -11.64 -15.13 11.49
CA ALA A 31 -12.97 -15.51 11.02
C ALA A 31 -13.14 -15.36 9.52
N ILE A 32 -12.13 -15.72 8.73
CA ILE A 32 -12.39 -16.26 7.39
C ILE A 32 -12.03 -17.72 7.55
N GLY A 33 -13.07 -18.56 7.65
CA GLY A 33 -12.93 -19.98 7.85
C GLY A 33 -12.03 -20.60 6.78
N SER A 34 -10.77 -20.80 7.13
CA SER A 34 -9.96 -21.82 6.51
C SER A 34 -10.68 -23.14 6.79
N MET A 35 -11.51 -23.59 5.87
CA MET A 35 -11.78 -25.01 5.73
C MET A 35 -10.42 -25.66 5.47
N LYS A 36 -9.76 -26.08 6.55
CA LYS A 36 -8.73 -27.12 6.49
C LYS A 36 -9.46 -28.35 5.97
N THR A 37 -9.55 -28.48 4.65
CA THR A 37 -9.78 -29.76 4.03
C THR A 37 -8.60 -30.60 4.51
N GLU A 38 -8.90 -31.58 5.37
CA GLU A 38 -8.03 -32.72 5.62
C GLU A 38 -7.43 -33.12 4.28
N THR A 39 -6.12 -33.31 4.26
CA THR A 39 -5.37 -33.81 3.12
C THR A 39 -5.82 -35.23 2.85
N GLN A 40 -7.06 -35.38 2.31
CA GLN A 40 -7.50 -36.63 1.73
C GLN A 40 -6.50 -36.99 0.64
N ASP A 41 -6.10 -38.23 0.62
CA ASP A 41 -5.15 -38.79 -0.35
C ASP A 41 -5.55 -38.37 -1.76
N HIS A 42 -4.88 -37.33 -2.28
CA HIS A 42 -5.06 -36.92 -3.67
C HIS A 42 -4.60 -38.09 -4.53
N PRO A 43 -5.33 -38.49 -5.61
CA PRO A 43 -4.99 -39.64 -6.45
C PRO A 43 -3.53 -39.63 -6.96
N TYR A 44 -2.94 -38.44 -7.10
CA TYR A 44 -1.54 -38.25 -7.54
C TYR A 44 -0.55 -38.02 -6.40
N GLY A 45 -0.98 -38.26 -5.12
CA GLY A 45 -0.10 -38.15 -3.96
C GLY A 45 -0.02 -36.75 -3.34
N LYS A 46 0.66 -36.66 -2.19
CA LYS A 46 0.71 -35.47 -1.33
C LYS A 46 1.40 -34.28 -1.97
N ALA A 47 2.42 -34.50 -2.81
CA ALA A 47 3.15 -33.42 -3.46
C ALA A 47 2.24 -32.64 -4.43
N VAL A 48 1.41 -33.34 -5.21
CA VAL A 48 0.47 -32.71 -6.14
C VAL A 48 -0.66 -31.99 -5.37
N ALA A 49 -1.18 -32.61 -4.31
CA ALA A 49 -2.15 -31.98 -3.43
C ALA A 49 -1.64 -30.64 -2.87
N LYS A 50 -0.38 -30.61 -2.40
CA LYS A 50 0.25 -29.40 -1.87
C LYS A 50 0.42 -28.32 -2.94
N LEU A 51 0.83 -28.69 -4.15
CA LEU A 51 0.96 -27.74 -5.26
C LEU A 51 -0.39 -27.12 -5.63
N ILE A 52 -1.46 -27.92 -5.68
CA ILE A 52 -2.83 -27.42 -5.93
C ILE A 52 -3.27 -26.46 -4.82
N GLU A 53 -2.99 -26.80 -3.56
CA GLU A 53 -3.29 -25.95 -2.41
C GLU A 53 -2.58 -24.58 -2.53
N GLU A 54 -1.27 -24.58 -2.82
CA GLU A 54 -0.50 -23.33 -2.95
C GLU A 54 -0.98 -22.47 -4.13
N PHE A 55 -1.35 -23.05 -5.26
CA PHE A 55 -1.99 -22.29 -6.33
C PHE A 55 -3.37 -21.78 -5.93
N GLY A 56 -4.16 -22.55 -5.19
CA GLY A 56 -5.47 -22.15 -4.70
C GLY A 56 -5.42 -21.02 -3.68
N ASN A 57 -4.30 -20.82 -2.98
CA ASN A 57 -4.08 -19.70 -2.07
C ASN A 57 -3.80 -18.37 -2.80
N LEU A 58 -3.56 -18.40 -4.11
CA LEU A 58 -3.34 -17.18 -4.88
C LEU A 58 -4.66 -16.44 -5.13
N PRO A 59 -4.69 -15.09 -4.98
CA PRO A 59 -5.89 -14.30 -5.20
C PRO A 59 -6.47 -14.52 -6.63
N GLY A 60 -7.75 -14.78 -6.72
CA GLY A 60 -8.43 -14.99 -7.99
C GLY A 60 -8.24 -16.38 -8.60
N ILE A 61 -7.49 -17.27 -7.97
CA ILE A 61 -7.32 -18.66 -8.43
C ILE A 61 -8.28 -19.57 -7.65
N GLY A 62 -9.32 -20.04 -8.34
CA GLY A 62 -10.22 -21.06 -7.81
C GLY A 62 -9.64 -22.47 -7.96
N ARG A 63 -10.26 -23.44 -7.26
CA ARG A 63 -9.82 -24.83 -7.22
C ARG A 63 -9.57 -25.45 -8.61
N LYS A 64 -10.48 -25.28 -9.57
CA LYS A 64 -10.32 -25.81 -10.94
C LYS A 64 -9.14 -25.19 -11.67
N SER A 65 -8.88 -23.91 -11.47
CA SER A 65 -7.70 -23.24 -12.04
C SER A 65 -6.42 -23.71 -11.41
N ALA A 66 -6.40 -23.91 -10.08
CA ALA A 66 -5.27 -24.48 -9.35
C ALA A 66 -4.92 -25.89 -9.83
N GLU A 67 -5.92 -26.76 -10.03
CA GLU A 67 -5.75 -28.09 -10.59
C GLU A 67 -5.17 -28.04 -12.00
N ARG A 68 -5.64 -27.13 -12.87
CA ARG A 68 -5.10 -26.94 -14.22
C ARG A 68 -3.65 -26.48 -14.22
N LEU A 69 -3.29 -25.53 -13.34
CA LEU A 69 -1.92 -25.05 -13.19
C LEU A 69 -1.01 -26.17 -12.70
N ALA A 70 -1.43 -26.95 -11.71
CA ALA A 70 -0.66 -28.10 -11.22
C ALA A 70 -0.44 -29.16 -12.32
N ASN A 71 -1.47 -29.48 -13.09
CA ASN A 71 -1.33 -30.41 -14.21
C ASN A 71 -0.40 -29.88 -15.31
N HIS A 72 -0.40 -28.57 -15.57
CA HIS A 72 0.54 -27.94 -16.49
C HIS A 72 1.99 -28.11 -16.01
N ILE A 73 2.27 -27.86 -14.73
CA ILE A 73 3.60 -28.08 -14.15
C ILE A 73 4.01 -29.55 -14.23
N LEU A 74 3.10 -30.49 -13.98
CA LEU A 74 3.38 -31.92 -14.08
C LEU A 74 3.72 -32.37 -15.51
N SER A 75 3.17 -31.72 -16.52
CA SER A 75 3.43 -32.00 -17.93
C SER A 75 4.60 -31.22 -18.53
N SER A 76 5.07 -30.16 -17.86
CA SER A 76 6.24 -29.39 -18.28
C SER A 76 7.55 -30.10 -17.93
N SER A 77 8.64 -29.64 -18.52
CA SER A 77 10.00 -30.17 -18.19
C SER A 77 10.40 -29.73 -16.78
N SER A 78 11.30 -30.49 -16.16
CA SER A 78 11.89 -30.12 -14.86
C SER A 78 12.58 -28.75 -14.90
N ASP A 79 13.17 -28.38 -16.03
CA ASP A 79 13.86 -27.09 -16.20
C ASP A 79 12.87 -25.93 -16.20
N GLU A 80 11.74 -26.07 -16.87
CA GLU A 80 10.66 -25.05 -16.85
C GLU A 80 10.05 -24.89 -15.46
N ALA A 81 9.80 -26.00 -14.77
CA ALA A 81 9.27 -25.97 -13.39
C ALA A 81 10.26 -25.30 -12.43
N ASN A 82 11.56 -25.63 -12.54
CA ASN A 82 12.61 -25.01 -11.74
C ASN A 82 12.77 -23.53 -12.06
N ALA A 83 12.72 -23.13 -13.33
CA ALA A 83 12.78 -21.72 -13.73
C ALA A 83 11.66 -20.88 -13.09
N LEU A 84 10.44 -21.41 -13.04
CA LEU A 84 9.32 -20.75 -12.34
C LEU A 84 9.58 -20.64 -10.83
N ALA A 85 10.02 -21.73 -10.20
CA ALA A 85 10.32 -21.76 -8.78
C ALA A 85 11.44 -20.76 -8.42
N ASP A 86 12.49 -20.68 -9.24
CA ASP A 86 13.59 -19.73 -9.08
C ASP A 86 13.15 -18.28 -9.30
N ALA A 87 12.30 -18.02 -10.28
CA ALA A 87 11.74 -16.69 -10.49
C ALA A 87 10.95 -16.20 -9.27
N ILE A 88 10.10 -17.07 -8.69
CA ILE A 88 9.34 -16.74 -7.46
C ILE A 88 10.29 -16.49 -6.28
N ARG A 89 11.32 -17.31 -6.11
CA ARG A 89 12.32 -17.16 -5.04
C ARG A 89 13.10 -15.85 -5.21
N ASN A 90 13.59 -15.59 -6.42
CA ASN A 90 14.43 -14.43 -6.72
C ASN A 90 13.70 -13.12 -6.50
N VAL A 91 12.43 -13.00 -6.90
CA VAL A 91 11.62 -11.80 -6.63
C VAL A 91 11.57 -11.49 -5.13
N LYS A 92 11.45 -12.50 -4.27
CA LYS A 92 11.40 -12.31 -2.81
C LYS A 92 12.75 -11.92 -2.19
N ILE A 93 13.85 -12.27 -2.82
CA ILE A 93 15.21 -12.00 -2.33
C ILE A 93 15.73 -10.66 -2.89
N SER A 94 15.56 -10.42 -4.19
CA SER A 94 16.19 -9.29 -4.88
C SER A 94 15.35 -8.02 -4.84
N VAL A 95 14.00 -8.13 -4.91
CA VAL A 95 13.14 -6.95 -4.99
C VAL A 95 12.95 -6.32 -3.62
N LYS A 96 13.27 -5.03 -3.52
CA LYS A 96 13.14 -4.19 -2.32
C LYS A 96 12.51 -2.85 -2.67
N ARG A 97 12.29 -2.01 -1.68
CA ARG A 97 11.81 -0.65 -1.88
C ARG A 97 12.97 0.30 -2.19
N CYS A 98 12.80 1.15 -3.20
CA CYS A 98 13.72 2.24 -3.50
C CYS A 98 13.91 3.14 -2.28
N ALA A 99 15.14 3.46 -1.94
CA ALA A 99 15.46 4.28 -0.77
C ALA A 99 14.89 5.71 -0.82
N MET A 100 14.56 6.21 -2.04
CA MET A 100 14.05 7.56 -2.22
C MET A 100 12.51 7.62 -2.40
N CYS A 101 11.96 6.78 -3.26
CA CYS A 101 10.55 6.88 -3.66
C CYS A 101 9.68 5.71 -3.20
N PHE A 102 10.24 4.69 -2.58
CA PHE A 102 9.57 3.48 -2.08
C PHE A 102 8.90 2.61 -3.16
N ASN A 103 9.17 2.88 -4.44
CA ASN A 103 8.81 1.98 -5.54
C ASN A 103 9.63 0.68 -5.48
N LEU A 104 9.17 -0.37 -6.14
CA LEU A 104 9.89 -1.64 -6.22
C LEU A 104 11.13 -1.51 -7.11
N THR A 105 12.24 -2.12 -6.68
CA THR A 105 13.53 -2.10 -7.39
C THR A 105 14.44 -3.21 -6.86
N GLU A 106 15.39 -3.65 -7.66
CA GLU A 106 16.49 -4.54 -7.24
C GLU A 106 17.70 -3.75 -6.73
N ASP A 107 17.86 -2.52 -7.20
CA ASP A 107 18.92 -1.59 -6.82
C ASP A 107 18.55 -0.70 -5.62
N PRO A 108 19.50 -0.01 -4.98
CA PRO A 108 19.20 0.97 -3.94
C PRO A 108 18.27 2.09 -4.39
N LEU A 109 18.40 2.57 -5.63
CA LEU A 109 17.51 3.53 -6.27
C LEU A 109 16.90 2.94 -7.54
N CYS A 110 15.60 3.13 -7.73
CA CYS A 110 14.92 2.70 -8.95
C CYS A 110 15.37 3.51 -10.17
N ARG A 111 15.11 2.98 -11.36
CA ARG A 111 15.48 3.61 -12.63
C ARG A 111 14.96 5.05 -12.77
N ILE A 112 13.76 5.34 -12.24
CA ILE A 112 13.13 6.65 -12.30
C ILE A 112 13.89 7.66 -11.42
N CYS A 113 14.24 7.29 -10.19
CA CYS A 113 15.00 8.16 -9.28
C CYS A 113 16.45 8.39 -9.73
N ARG A 114 17.04 7.48 -10.53
CA ARG A 114 18.38 7.62 -11.10
C ARG A 114 18.43 8.42 -12.39
N ASP A 115 17.30 8.64 -13.05
CA ASP A 115 17.25 9.36 -14.33
C ASP A 115 17.37 10.87 -14.10
N SER A 116 18.55 11.42 -14.39
CA SER A 116 18.85 12.86 -14.26
C SER A 116 18.09 13.76 -15.24
N ARG A 117 17.43 13.19 -16.24
CA ARG A 117 16.59 13.96 -17.18
C ARG A 117 15.23 14.30 -16.60
N ARG A 118 14.86 13.68 -15.50
CA ARG A 118 13.58 13.91 -14.82
C ARG A 118 13.66 15.09 -13.88
N ASP A 119 12.55 15.82 -13.80
CA ASP A 119 12.43 16.91 -12.83
C ASP A 119 12.31 16.34 -11.42
N GLN A 120 13.39 16.51 -10.65
CA GLN A 120 13.47 16.03 -9.27
C GLN A 120 12.65 16.88 -8.29
N HIS A 121 12.15 18.06 -8.71
CA HIS A 121 11.38 18.98 -7.87
C HIS A 121 9.86 18.77 -7.98
N VAL A 122 9.41 17.97 -8.97
CA VAL A 122 8.00 17.61 -9.15
C VAL A 122 7.79 16.15 -8.78
N VAL A 123 7.00 15.89 -7.75
CA VAL A 123 6.77 14.54 -7.20
C VAL A 123 5.32 14.13 -7.36
N CYS A 124 5.08 13.03 -8.05
CA CYS A 124 3.76 12.39 -8.13
C CYS A 124 3.60 11.36 -7.01
N VAL A 125 2.61 11.58 -6.15
CA VAL A 125 2.32 10.75 -4.97
C VAL A 125 1.26 9.72 -5.32
N VAL A 126 1.59 8.44 -5.21
CA VAL A 126 0.72 7.30 -5.54
C VAL A 126 0.55 6.35 -4.37
N GLU A 127 -0.51 5.57 -4.37
CA GLU A 127 -0.78 4.61 -3.30
C GLU A 127 0.13 3.37 -3.40
N GLN A 128 0.30 2.81 -4.59
CA GLN A 128 0.99 1.53 -4.78
C GLN A 128 1.97 1.55 -5.97
N PRO A 129 2.95 0.62 -6.00
CA PRO A 129 3.90 0.51 -7.12
C PRO A 129 3.25 0.30 -8.49
N LYS A 130 2.11 -0.39 -8.56
CA LYS A 130 1.36 -0.60 -9.81
C LYS A 130 0.84 0.70 -10.42
N ASP A 131 0.56 1.71 -9.58
CA ASP A 131 0.06 3.00 -10.03
C ASP A 131 1.17 3.77 -10.75
N VAL A 132 2.44 3.62 -10.29
CA VAL A 132 3.61 4.15 -11.02
C VAL A 132 3.68 3.56 -12.44
N VAL A 133 3.48 2.23 -12.58
CA VAL A 133 3.52 1.58 -13.89
C VAL A 133 2.44 2.13 -14.82
N ALA A 134 1.23 2.33 -14.29
CA ALA A 134 0.11 2.88 -15.05
C ALA A 134 0.40 4.32 -15.53
N LEU A 135 0.92 5.18 -14.65
CA LEU A 135 1.25 6.56 -15.00
C LEU A 135 2.44 6.65 -15.97
N GLU A 136 3.48 5.86 -15.76
CA GLU A 136 4.63 5.79 -16.67
C GLU A 136 4.26 5.30 -18.08
N SER A 137 3.29 4.40 -18.20
CA SER A 137 2.84 3.93 -19.51
C SER A 137 2.20 5.03 -20.38
N SER A 138 1.72 6.11 -19.75
CA SER A 138 1.18 7.26 -20.48
C SER A 138 2.27 8.13 -21.17
N GLY A 139 3.50 8.07 -20.67
CA GLY A 139 4.61 8.92 -21.14
C GLY A 139 4.43 10.43 -20.88
N ALA A 140 3.38 10.83 -20.17
CA ALA A 140 3.00 12.24 -20.00
C ALA A 140 3.65 12.91 -18.79
N PHE A 141 4.33 12.17 -17.92
CA PHE A 141 4.90 12.71 -16.69
C PHE A 141 6.44 12.67 -16.70
N SER A 142 7.05 13.82 -16.53
CA SER A 142 8.52 14.00 -16.55
C SER A 142 9.15 14.12 -15.17
N GLY A 143 8.36 14.16 -14.09
CA GLY A 143 8.84 14.21 -12.71
C GLY A 143 9.20 12.85 -12.13
N VAL A 144 9.32 12.79 -10.82
CA VAL A 144 9.60 11.57 -10.06
C VAL A 144 8.40 11.18 -9.18
N TYR A 145 8.46 10.01 -8.55
CA TYR A 145 7.33 9.47 -7.78
C TYR A 145 7.64 9.36 -6.29
N HIS A 146 6.57 9.19 -5.51
CA HIS A 146 6.60 8.70 -4.14
C HIS A 146 5.45 7.74 -3.91
N VAL A 147 5.78 6.51 -3.49
CA VAL A 147 4.81 5.43 -3.26
C VAL A 147 4.50 5.36 -1.77
N LEU A 148 3.25 5.60 -1.40
CA LEU A 148 2.81 5.61 0.00
C LEU A 148 2.79 4.21 0.64
N GLY A 149 2.59 3.17 -0.16
CA GLY A 149 2.42 1.80 0.31
C GLY A 149 0.96 1.42 0.60
N GLY A 150 0.03 2.35 0.44
CA GLY A 150 -1.40 2.19 0.67
C GLY A 150 -2.12 3.52 0.75
N ARG A 151 -3.26 3.51 1.43
CA ARG A 151 -4.07 4.68 1.77
C ARG A 151 -4.47 4.62 3.25
N ILE A 152 -4.79 5.73 3.86
CA ILE A 152 -5.36 5.79 5.21
C ILE A 152 -6.75 5.15 5.15
N ALA A 153 -6.94 4.07 5.88
CA ALA A 153 -8.20 3.31 5.93
C ALA A 153 -8.41 2.79 7.37
N PRO A 154 -8.95 3.62 8.28
CA PRO A 154 -9.07 3.25 9.69
C PRO A 154 -9.93 2.02 9.93
N LEU A 155 -10.93 1.77 9.08
CA LEU A 155 -11.78 0.57 9.16
C LEU A 155 -11.00 -0.72 8.82
N ASP A 156 -9.96 -0.60 7.98
CA ASP A 156 -9.05 -1.69 7.65
C ASP A 156 -7.84 -1.76 8.61
N GLY A 157 -7.80 -0.87 9.61
CA GLY A 157 -6.71 -0.78 10.57
C GLY A 157 -5.42 -0.16 10.00
N VAL A 158 -5.51 0.61 8.91
CA VAL A 158 -4.36 1.28 8.28
C VAL A 158 -4.35 2.75 8.68
N GLY A 159 -3.35 3.13 9.49
CA GLY A 159 -3.09 4.50 9.92
C GLY A 159 -2.03 5.22 9.06
N PRO A 160 -1.82 6.53 9.30
CA PRO A 160 -0.77 7.29 8.62
C PRO A 160 0.64 6.74 8.90
N GLU A 161 0.85 6.12 10.07
CA GLU A 161 2.10 5.51 10.52
C GLU A 161 2.49 4.25 9.74
N ASP A 162 1.51 3.57 9.14
CA ASP A 162 1.73 2.38 8.31
C ASP A 162 2.18 2.74 6.88
N LEU A 163 2.11 4.04 6.54
CA LEU A 163 2.42 4.58 5.21
C LEU A 163 3.72 5.38 5.23
N THR A 164 4.29 5.62 4.05
CA THR A 164 5.53 6.41 3.90
C THR A 164 5.28 7.93 3.91
N ILE A 165 4.23 8.40 4.60
CA ILE A 165 3.84 9.82 4.64
C ILE A 165 4.90 10.66 5.36
N ALA A 166 5.46 10.18 6.47
CA ALA A 166 6.50 10.89 7.20
C ALA A 166 7.76 11.09 6.34
N GLN A 167 8.12 10.08 5.53
CA GLN A 167 9.23 10.14 4.59
C GLN A 167 8.95 11.12 3.44
N LEU A 168 7.70 11.19 2.95
CA LEU A 168 7.30 12.19 1.95
C LEU A 168 7.46 13.61 2.49
N VAL A 169 6.96 13.89 3.69
CA VAL A 169 7.09 15.20 4.35
C VAL A 169 8.56 15.57 4.54
N HIS A 170 9.38 14.63 5.01
CA HIS A 170 10.83 14.84 5.13
C HIS A 170 11.47 15.17 3.78
N ARG A 171 11.08 14.44 2.72
CA ARG A 171 11.57 14.67 1.35
C ARG A 171 11.22 16.07 0.85
N VAL A 172 9.96 16.51 1.03
CA VAL A 172 9.51 17.86 0.65
C VAL A 172 10.38 18.92 1.30
N ARG A 173 10.61 18.82 2.60
CA ARG A 173 11.37 19.81 3.38
C ARG A 173 12.87 19.83 3.10
N LYS A 174 13.44 18.71 2.64
CA LYS A 174 14.90 18.56 2.46
C LYS A 174 15.38 18.63 1.03
N GLN A 175 14.54 18.32 0.05
CA GLN A 175 14.97 18.18 -1.36
C GLN A 175 14.46 19.29 -2.26
N GLY A 176 13.86 20.37 -1.70
CA GLY A 176 13.41 21.51 -2.49
C GLY A 176 12.28 21.16 -3.48
N ILE A 177 11.38 20.29 -3.07
CA ILE A 177 10.21 19.91 -3.88
C ILE A 177 9.32 21.13 -4.04
N THR A 178 8.99 21.48 -5.28
CA THR A 178 8.16 22.64 -5.62
C THR A 178 6.71 22.26 -5.89
N GLU A 179 6.47 21.02 -6.33
CA GLU A 179 5.12 20.52 -6.60
C GLU A 179 4.93 19.07 -6.17
N LEU A 180 3.80 18.81 -5.51
CA LEU A 180 3.25 17.48 -5.27
C LEU A 180 2.00 17.28 -6.12
N VAL A 181 2.03 16.31 -7.02
CA VAL A 181 0.87 15.86 -7.78
C VAL A 181 0.23 14.70 -7.05
N MET A 182 -0.92 14.91 -6.41
CA MET A 182 -1.65 13.85 -5.72
C MET A 182 -2.35 12.95 -6.73
N ALA A 183 -1.84 11.73 -6.86
CA ALA A 183 -2.37 10.69 -7.74
C ALA A 183 -2.87 9.47 -6.93
N THR A 184 -3.47 9.75 -5.77
CA THR A 184 -4.24 8.76 -5.02
C THR A 184 -5.50 8.39 -5.77
N ASN A 185 -6.00 7.15 -5.56
CA ASN A 185 -7.23 6.72 -6.22
C ASN A 185 -8.41 7.64 -5.84
N PRO A 186 -9.36 7.88 -6.77
CA PRO A 186 -10.53 8.71 -6.53
C PRO A 186 -11.58 7.97 -5.69
N THR A 187 -11.20 7.61 -4.48
CA THR A 187 -12.04 6.99 -3.44
C THR A 187 -12.09 7.90 -2.23
N LEU A 188 -13.01 7.66 -1.31
CA LEU A 188 -13.13 8.42 -0.07
C LEU A 188 -11.82 8.38 0.74
N GLU A 189 -11.22 7.19 0.85
CA GLU A 189 -9.96 6.98 1.58
C GLU A 189 -8.77 7.61 0.84
N GLY A 190 -8.74 7.52 -0.49
CA GLY A 190 -7.69 8.15 -1.29
C GLY A 190 -7.73 9.68 -1.21
N ASP A 191 -8.93 10.27 -1.28
CA ASP A 191 -9.13 11.72 -1.08
C ASP A 191 -8.81 12.13 0.35
N GLY A 192 -9.22 11.33 1.35
CA GLY A 192 -8.89 11.54 2.75
C GLY A 192 -7.37 11.52 3.00
N THR A 193 -6.67 10.59 2.35
CA THR A 193 -5.20 10.50 2.42
C THR A 193 -4.53 11.74 1.80
N ALA A 194 -5.01 12.17 0.63
CA ALA A 194 -4.50 13.38 -0.03
C ALA A 194 -4.73 14.63 0.84
N LEU A 195 -5.92 14.76 1.42
CA LEU A 195 -6.25 15.88 2.32
C LEU A 195 -5.36 15.87 3.58
N PHE A 196 -5.14 14.71 4.18
CA PHE A 196 -4.26 14.55 5.33
C PHE A 196 -2.84 15.04 5.01
N ILE A 197 -2.27 14.61 3.88
CA ILE A 197 -0.93 15.05 3.43
C ILE A 197 -0.91 16.56 3.18
N THR A 198 -1.96 17.10 2.54
CA THR A 198 -2.09 18.55 2.30
C THR A 198 -2.07 19.34 3.60
N ASN A 199 -2.79 18.89 4.62
CA ASN A 199 -2.82 19.55 5.93
C ASN A 199 -1.46 19.51 6.64
N LEU A 200 -0.70 18.43 6.50
CA LEU A 200 0.66 18.32 7.06
C LEU A 200 1.64 19.32 6.42
N LEU A 201 1.41 19.66 5.16
CA LEU A 201 2.30 20.51 4.36
C LEU A 201 1.77 21.93 4.16
N GLN A 202 0.70 22.32 4.84
CA GLN A 202 0.04 23.64 4.67
C GLN A 202 0.95 24.83 4.92
N ASN A 203 2.02 24.67 5.73
CA ASN A 203 3.01 25.70 6.03
C ASN A 203 4.31 25.56 5.23
N ASP A 204 4.41 24.54 4.38
CA ASP A 204 5.56 24.30 3.52
C ASP A 204 5.34 24.99 2.15
N ASN A 205 6.38 25.56 1.58
CA ASN A 205 6.30 26.25 0.28
C ASN A 205 6.28 25.24 -0.89
N VAL A 206 5.23 24.43 -0.97
CA VAL A 206 5.03 23.43 -2.01
C VAL A 206 3.64 23.55 -2.61
N ARG A 207 3.56 23.57 -3.94
CA ARG A 207 2.28 23.55 -4.66
C ARG A 207 1.72 22.13 -4.63
N ILE A 208 0.48 21.97 -4.17
CA ILE A 208 -0.20 20.66 -4.17
C ILE A 208 -1.29 20.68 -5.22
N THR A 209 -1.17 19.78 -6.19
CA THR A 209 -2.12 19.57 -7.29
C THR A 209 -2.67 18.15 -7.22
N ARG A 210 -3.67 17.85 -8.02
CA ARG A 210 -4.18 16.48 -8.19
C ARG A 210 -4.46 16.18 -9.65
N LEU A 211 -4.55 14.90 -9.97
CA LEU A 211 -4.93 14.48 -11.32
C LEU A 211 -6.33 15.03 -11.66
N ALA A 212 -6.49 15.45 -12.90
CA ALA A 212 -7.80 15.88 -13.41
C ALA A 212 -8.82 14.74 -13.30
N ARG A 213 -10.04 15.12 -12.95
CA ARG A 213 -11.19 14.21 -12.89
C ARG A 213 -12.25 14.66 -13.88
N GLY A 214 -13.03 13.71 -14.35
CA GLY A 214 -14.10 13.99 -15.27
C GLY A 214 -14.32 12.87 -16.28
N ILE A 215 -14.83 13.24 -17.46
CA ILE A 215 -15.18 12.32 -18.53
C ILE A 215 -13.92 11.97 -19.32
N ALA A 216 -13.67 10.67 -19.50
CA ALA A 216 -12.52 10.21 -20.28
C ALA A 216 -12.71 10.56 -21.77
N SER A 217 -11.61 10.96 -22.43
CA SER A 217 -11.63 11.21 -23.88
C SER A 217 -12.08 9.98 -24.66
N GLY A 218 -13.00 10.16 -25.59
CA GLY A 218 -13.57 9.09 -26.40
C GLY A 218 -14.73 8.34 -25.73
N SER A 219 -15.10 8.67 -24.47
CA SER A 219 -16.30 8.12 -23.84
C SER A 219 -17.56 8.91 -24.23
N VAL A 220 -18.70 8.24 -24.22
CA VAL A 220 -20.01 8.84 -24.47
C VAL A 220 -20.61 9.29 -23.14
N LEU A 221 -21.23 10.47 -23.10
CA LEU A 221 -21.85 11.06 -21.89
C LEU A 221 -22.87 10.14 -21.22
N GLU A 222 -23.59 9.38 -22.02
CA GLU A 222 -24.63 8.43 -21.57
C GLU A 222 -24.06 7.34 -20.63
N PHE A 223 -22.79 6.95 -20.79
CA PHE A 223 -22.15 5.93 -19.97
C PHE A 223 -21.39 6.51 -18.76
N ALA A 224 -21.34 7.83 -18.62
CA ALA A 224 -20.70 8.48 -17.50
C ALA A 224 -21.59 8.37 -16.25
N ASN A 225 -21.01 7.94 -15.12
CA ASN A 225 -21.72 7.92 -13.86
C ASN A 225 -21.93 9.35 -13.29
N ARG A 226 -22.80 9.47 -12.28
CA ARG A 226 -23.15 10.75 -11.67
C ARG A 226 -21.93 11.52 -11.14
N GLU A 227 -20.96 10.83 -10.56
CA GLU A 227 -19.76 11.45 -10.01
C GLU A 227 -18.84 12.00 -11.08
N MET A 228 -18.60 11.22 -12.16
CA MET A 228 -17.82 11.66 -13.32
C MET A 228 -18.42 12.91 -13.96
N LEU A 229 -19.75 12.97 -14.10
CA LEU A 229 -20.44 14.14 -14.64
C LEU A 229 -20.35 15.36 -13.71
N ALA A 230 -20.48 15.14 -12.40
CA ALA A 230 -20.35 16.20 -11.41
C ALA A 230 -18.92 16.78 -11.38
N ASP A 231 -17.90 15.92 -11.45
CA ASP A 231 -16.50 16.34 -11.47
C ASP A 231 -16.15 17.06 -12.78
N ALA A 232 -16.63 16.57 -13.92
CA ALA A 232 -16.46 17.27 -15.21
C ALA A 232 -17.07 18.66 -15.23
N LEU A 233 -18.30 18.82 -14.67
CA LEU A 233 -18.95 20.13 -14.56
C LEU A 233 -18.22 21.08 -13.61
N LYS A 234 -17.69 20.59 -12.48
CA LYS A 234 -16.89 21.38 -11.53
C LYS A 234 -15.54 21.78 -12.14
N GLY A 235 -14.90 20.85 -12.83
CA GLY A 235 -13.58 21.02 -13.45
C GLY A 235 -13.63 21.62 -14.88
N ARG A 236 -14.79 22.12 -15.34
CA ARG A 236 -14.92 22.68 -16.68
C ARG A 236 -13.91 23.80 -16.94
N GLN A 237 -13.30 23.77 -18.10
CA GLN A 237 -12.33 24.78 -18.56
C GLN A 237 -12.99 25.67 -19.61
N GLN A 238 -12.44 26.87 -19.77
CA GLN A 238 -12.82 27.79 -20.83
C GLN A 238 -12.22 27.26 -22.15
N PHE A 239 -13.00 27.36 -23.23
CA PHE A 239 -12.61 26.93 -24.56
C PHE A 239 -11.75 27.98 -25.21
#